data_47a7f0a25f0ce0d6d0e4eff4507edaa3
#
_entry.id   47a7f0a25f0ce0d6d0e4eff4507edaa3
#
_cell.length_a   1.000
_cell.length_b   1.000
_cell.length_c   1.000
_cell.angle_alpha   90.00
_cell.angle_beta   90.00
_cell.angle_gamma   90.00
#
_symmetry.space_group_name_H-M   'P 1'
#
loop_
_entity.id
_entity.type
_entity.pdbx_description
1 polymer ?
#
loop_
_entity_poly.entity_id
_entity_poly.type
_entity_poly.pdbx_seq_one_letter_code
_entity_poly.pdbx_strand_id
1 'polypeptide(L)'
;MTNEEAHRLAREKGVSRPLYAAVKGIVKPALRTYFRMHVSGAEHVPEEGAAIVAPNHKSFWDSFFIAVCTRRHLRFMAKTELIEARYGRLLVRLGAFPVRRGESDEAALETARTILRQGGLLALFPEGTRIRDPDELGHPKRGAGRLALEEGAPIVPAAITGSEKLFLGPFPKPRRVQVAFSMPIEVGELAVTPEGAAEVVEAMVWPEVEGEFRRLRARPTVIAASLAALGIGGGVLARQRGVTLRRKKKSKLPWKR
;
A
#
# COMPACT_ATOMS: atom_id res chain seq x y z
N MET A 1 24.53 -10.29 -4.85
CA MET A 1 23.77 -11.56 -4.74
C MET A 1 22.99 -11.71 -6.02
N THR A 2 23.01 -12.92 -6.65
CA THR A 2 22.22 -13.17 -7.86
C THR A 2 20.73 -13.31 -7.53
N ASN A 3 19.86 -13.14 -8.52
CA ASN A 3 18.42 -13.34 -8.34
C ASN A 3 18.07 -14.78 -7.98
N GLU A 4 18.74 -15.73 -8.60
CA GLU A 4 18.56 -17.16 -8.33
C GLU A 4 18.91 -17.50 -6.87
N GLU A 5 20.07 -17.00 -6.38
CA GLU A 5 20.46 -17.13 -4.97
C GLU A 5 19.41 -16.50 -4.04
N ALA A 6 18.86 -15.34 -4.42
CA ALA A 6 17.85 -14.66 -3.64
C ALA A 6 16.54 -15.44 -3.55
N HIS A 7 16.05 -15.99 -4.67
CA HIS A 7 14.88 -16.85 -4.70
C HIS A 7 15.09 -18.11 -3.85
N ARG A 8 16.23 -18.76 -3.99
CA ARG A 8 16.58 -19.94 -3.19
C ARG A 8 16.58 -19.62 -1.69
N LEU A 9 17.28 -18.54 -1.28
CA LEU A 9 17.30 -18.11 0.12
C LEU A 9 15.91 -17.76 0.63
N ALA A 10 15.09 -17.10 -0.18
CA ALA A 10 13.72 -16.75 0.18
C ALA A 10 12.86 -18.00 0.41
N ARG A 11 12.98 -19.04 -0.40
CA ARG A 11 12.23 -20.30 -0.27
C ARG A 11 12.72 -21.18 0.87
N GLU A 12 14.05 -21.37 0.98
CA GLU A 12 14.64 -22.33 1.92
C GLU A 12 14.83 -21.79 3.32
N LYS A 13 15.38 -20.55 3.45
CA LYS A 13 15.74 -19.97 4.74
C LYS A 13 14.72 -18.98 5.27
N GLY A 14 13.88 -18.42 4.39
CA GLY A 14 12.86 -17.47 4.76
C GLY A 14 13.44 -16.19 5.39
N VAL A 15 12.71 -15.66 6.35
CA VAL A 15 13.08 -14.44 7.10
C VAL A 15 14.01 -14.77 8.26
N SER A 16 15.04 -13.97 8.46
CA SER A 16 15.85 -14.05 9.69
C SER A 16 15.07 -13.49 10.87
N ARG A 17 14.41 -14.36 11.63
CA ARG A 17 13.55 -13.96 12.77
C ARG A 17 14.20 -12.97 13.73
N PRO A 18 15.45 -13.18 14.24
CA PRO A 18 16.07 -12.24 15.17
C PRO A 18 16.38 -10.89 14.52
N LEU A 19 16.86 -10.89 13.26
CA LEU A 19 17.13 -9.66 12.53
C LEU A 19 15.83 -8.87 12.27
N TYR A 20 14.77 -9.57 11.83
CA TYR A 20 13.48 -8.96 11.57
C TYR A 20 12.89 -8.35 12.86
N ALA A 21 12.96 -9.07 13.99
CA ALA A 21 12.49 -8.58 15.27
C ALA A 21 13.27 -7.35 15.73
N ALA A 22 14.60 -7.37 15.62
CA ALA A 22 15.45 -6.23 15.98
C ALA A 22 15.13 -4.99 15.11
N VAL A 23 15.08 -5.17 13.78
CA VAL A 23 14.76 -4.09 12.85
C VAL A 23 13.34 -3.55 13.11
N LYS A 24 12.36 -4.43 13.27
CA LYS A 24 10.98 -4.03 13.55
C LYS A 24 10.84 -3.31 14.89
N GLY A 25 11.58 -3.76 15.93
CA GLY A 25 11.61 -3.13 17.26
C GLY A 25 12.09 -1.69 17.22
N ILE A 26 13.02 -1.36 16.32
CA ILE A 26 13.56 0.00 16.14
C ILE A 26 12.69 0.79 15.16
N VAL A 27 12.36 0.20 14.00
CA VAL A 27 11.68 0.90 12.90
C VAL A 27 10.22 1.22 13.25
N LYS A 28 9.51 0.30 13.90
CA LYS A 28 8.09 0.49 14.23
C LYS A 28 7.85 1.75 15.11
N PRO A 29 8.52 1.95 16.25
CA PRO A 29 8.33 3.17 17.04
C PRO A 29 8.79 4.41 16.29
N ALA A 30 9.90 4.35 15.54
CA ALA A 30 10.38 5.47 14.74
C ALA A 30 9.35 5.90 13.67
N LEU A 31 8.79 4.95 12.92
CA LEU A 31 7.75 5.24 11.92
C LEU A 31 6.46 5.76 12.58
N ARG A 32 6.05 5.16 13.70
CA ARG A 32 4.84 5.59 14.43
C ARG A 32 4.95 7.03 14.91
N THR A 33 6.08 7.41 15.47
CA THR A 33 6.29 8.75 16.02
C THR A 33 6.53 9.77 14.90
N TYR A 34 7.52 9.52 14.04
CA TYR A 34 7.93 10.49 13.03
C TYR A 34 6.87 10.73 11.97
N PHE A 35 6.25 9.66 11.45
CA PHE A 35 5.18 9.76 10.46
C PHE A 35 3.78 9.78 11.07
N ARG A 36 3.66 9.94 12.39
CA ARG A 36 2.38 9.95 13.10
C ARG A 36 1.45 8.86 12.57
N MET A 37 2.01 7.65 12.44
CA MET A 37 1.38 6.53 11.77
C MET A 37 0.13 6.08 12.52
N HIS A 38 -0.99 5.99 11.82
CA HIS A 38 -2.25 5.46 12.33
C HIS A 38 -2.58 4.14 11.63
N VAL A 39 -2.98 3.15 12.42
CA VAL A 39 -3.30 1.80 11.91
C VAL A 39 -4.67 1.41 12.40
N SER A 40 -5.49 0.82 11.53
CA SER A 40 -6.79 0.23 11.87
C SER A 40 -6.95 -1.14 11.20
N GLY A 41 -7.66 -2.06 11.84
CA GLY A 41 -7.94 -3.38 11.31
C GLY A 41 -6.73 -4.32 11.26
N ALA A 42 -5.61 -4.02 11.94
CA ALA A 42 -4.44 -4.90 11.94
C ALA A 42 -4.73 -6.29 12.52
N GLU A 43 -5.76 -6.41 13.33
CA GLU A 43 -6.32 -7.65 13.87
C GLU A 43 -6.98 -8.54 12.82
N HIS A 44 -7.35 -7.99 11.66
CA HIS A 44 -7.92 -8.73 10.54
C HIS A 44 -6.86 -9.55 9.78
N VAL A 45 -5.58 -9.23 9.95
CA VAL A 45 -4.50 -10.03 9.34
C VAL A 45 -4.39 -11.36 10.09
N PRO A 46 -4.63 -12.52 9.42
CA PRO A 46 -4.56 -13.83 10.07
C PRO A 46 -3.24 -14.04 10.81
N GLU A 47 -3.29 -14.52 12.04
CA GLU A 47 -2.07 -14.74 12.86
C GLU A 47 -1.24 -15.91 12.36
N GLU A 48 -1.87 -16.89 11.72
CA GLU A 48 -1.24 -18.10 11.16
C GLU A 48 -1.80 -18.43 9.78
N GLY A 49 -1.21 -19.42 9.12
CA GLY A 49 -1.65 -19.87 7.80
C GLY A 49 -1.21 -18.97 6.64
N ALA A 50 -1.46 -19.43 5.42
CA ALA A 50 -1.25 -18.63 4.23
C ALA A 50 -2.18 -17.42 4.20
N ALA A 51 -1.68 -16.25 3.81
CA ALA A 51 -2.52 -15.10 3.55
C ALA A 51 -1.81 -14.09 2.63
N ILE A 52 -2.58 -13.36 1.85
CA ILE A 52 -2.09 -12.31 0.97
C ILE A 52 -2.63 -10.96 1.48
N VAL A 53 -1.77 -10.01 1.75
CA VAL A 53 -2.17 -8.61 1.95
C VAL A 53 -2.10 -7.89 0.62
N ALA A 54 -3.21 -7.30 0.19
CA ALA A 54 -3.34 -6.62 -1.10
C ALA A 54 -3.55 -5.10 -0.92
N PRO A 55 -2.49 -4.31 -0.70
CA PRO A 55 -2.59 -2.87 -0.53
C PRO A 55 -2.49 -2.13 -1.86
N ASN A 56 -3.00 -0.88 -1.88
CA ASN A 56 -2.61 0.07 -2.92
C ASN A 56 -1.14 0.49 -2.77
N HIS A 57 -0.53 1.05 -3.83
CA HIS A 57 0.91 1.33 -3.89
C HIS A 57 1.23 2.79 -4.21
N LYS A 58 1.65 3.56 -3.20
CA LYS A 58 2.00 4.99 -3.31
C LYS A 58 3.51 5.25 -3.28
N SER A 59 4.26 4.43 -2.53
CA SER A 59 5.65 4.68 -2.22
C SER A 59 6.49 3.41 -2.20
N PHE A 60 7.80 3.57 -2.40
CA PHE A 60 8.76 2.50 -2.11
C PHE A 60 8.67 1.98 -0.66
N TRP A 61 8.27 2.84 0.26
CA TRP A 61 8.21 2.54 1.69
C TRP A 61 6.96 1.80 2.13
N ASP A 62 5.97 1.59 1.25
CA ASP A 62 4.70 0.97 1.63
C ASP A 62 4.88 -0.43 2.21
N SER A 63 5.76 -1.26 1.63
CA SER A 63 6.05 -2.59 2.15
C SER A 63 6.56 -2.54 3.60
N PHE A 64 7.36 -1.53 3.95
CA PHE A 64 7.87 -1.36 5.31
C PHE A 64 6.78 -0.86 6.27
N PHE A 65 5.92 0.06 5.82
CA PHE A 65 4.78 0.51 6.62
C PHE A 65 3.82 -0.66 6.89
N ILE A 66 3.48 -1.45 5.89
CA ILE A 66 2.63 -2.64 6.05
C ILE A 66 3.31 -3.66 6.99
N ALA A 67 4.62 -3.93 6.80
CA ALA A 67 5.37 -4.90 7.60
C ALA A 67 5.38 -4.58 9.10
N VAL A 68 5.48 -3.30 9.47
CA VAL A 68 5.47 -2.91 10.90
C VAL A 68 4.08 -2.91 11.52
N CYS A 69 3.01 -2.91 10.69
CA CYS A 69 1.62 -2.98 11.14
C CYS A 69 1.21 -4.41 11.52
N THR A 70 1.71 -5.42 10.82
CA THR A 70 1.33 -6.83 11.04
C THR A 70 2.08 -7.43 12.23
N ARG A 71 1.55 -8.48 12.87
CA ARG A 71 2.27 -9.23 13.91
C ARG A 71 3.30 -10.18 13.30
N ARG A 72 3.00 -10.70 12.11
CA ARG A 72 3.78 -11.70 11.37
C ARG A 72 4.93 -11.07 10.57
N HIS A 73 5.82 -11.94 10.07
CA HIS A 73 6.84 -11.56 9.11
C HIS A 73 6.22 -11.42 7.73
N LEU A 74 6.25 -10.21 7.18
CA LEU A 74 5.73 -9.94 5.85
C LEU A 74 6.77 -10.28 4.78
N ARG A 75 6.34 -10.99 3.75
CA ARG A 75 7.13 -11.24 2.55
C ARG A 75 6.63 -10.33 1.44
N PHE A 76 7.52 -9.85 0.59
CA PHE A 76 7.14 -8.92 -0.48
C PHE A 76 8.09 -8.98 -1.67
N MET A 77 7.56 -8.67 -2.84
CA MET A 77 8.33 -8.58 -4.08
C MET A 77 9.13 -7.27 -4.12
N ALA A 78 10.41 -7.37 -4.43
CA ALA A 78 11.29 -6.22 -4.65
C ALA A 78 11.88 -6.28 -6.07
N LYS A 79 12.10 -5.11 -6.67
CA LYS A 79 12.77 -5.06 -7.97
C LYS A 79 14.13 -5.74 -7.93
N THR A 80 14.46 -6.47 -8.99
CA THR A 80 15.73 -7.16 -9.20
C THR A 80 16.94 -6.31 -8.85
N GLU A 81 16.97 -5.05 -9.29
CA GLU A 81 18.09 -4.14 -9.07
C GLU A 81 18.34 -3.81 -7.59
N LEU A 82 17.29 -3.88 -6.76
CA LEU A 82 17.41 -3.68 -5.31
C LEU A 82 18.03 -4.91 -4.62
N ILE A 83 17.78 -6.08 -5.16
CA ILE A 83 18.33 -7.33 -4.65
C ILE A 83 19.80 -7.51 -5.07
N GLU A 84 20.16 -7.05 -6.25
CA GLU A 84 21.53 -7.06 -6.76
C GLU A 84 22.42 -6.01 -6.08
N ALA A 85 21.83 -4.97 -5.50
CA ALA A 85 22.55 -3.95 -4.76
C ALA A 85 23.28 -4.54 -3.51
N ARG A 86 24.25 -3.80 -2.98
CA ARG A 86 25.08 -4.22 -1.81
C ARG A 86 24.26 -4.63 -0.58
N TYR A 87 23.05 -4.11 -0.43
CA TYR A 87 22.15 -4.40 0.68
C TYR A 87 21.07 -5.45 0.34
N GLY A 88 21.10 -6.05 -0.84
CA GLY A 88 20.10 -7.02 -1.28
C GLY A 88 19.97 -8.22 -0.36
N ARG A 89 21.11 -8.77 0.13
CA ARG A 89 21.10 -9.87 1.11
C ARG A 89 20.36 -9.49 2.42
N LEU A 90 20.48 -8.25 2.87
CA LEU A 90 19.75 -7.74 4.02
C LEU A 90 18.25 -7.71 3.72
N LEU A 91 17.86 -7.20 2.55
CA LEU A 91 16.45 -7.15 2.13
C LEU A 91 15.82 -8.54 2.07
N VAL A 92 16.53 -9.53 1.53
CA VAL A 92 16.03 -10.92 1.48
C VAL A 92 15.82 -11.48 2.89
N ARG A 93 16.77 -11.25 3.80
CA ARG A 93 16.64 -11.65 5.22
C ARG A 93 15.51 -10.92 5.95
N LEU A 94 15.07 -9.79 5.44
CA LEU A 94 13.91 -9.02 5.93
C LEU A 94 12.61 -9.34 5.18
N GLY A 95 12.61 -10.34 4.29
CA GLY A 95 11.41 -10.84 3.65
C GLY A 95 11.23 -10.48 2.19
N ALA A 96 12.12 -9.69 1.59
CA ALA A 96 12.06 -9.38 0.17
C ALA A 96 12.49 -10.59 -0.69
N PHE A 97 11.94 -10.69 -1.89
CA PHE A 97 12.44 -11.57 -2.97
C PHE A 97 12.33 -10.86 -4.32
N PRO A 98 13.20 -11.18 -5.29
CA PRO A 98 13.26 -10.44 -6.53
C PRO A 98 12.04 -10.62 -7.40
N VAL A 99 11.73 -9.61 -8.23
CA VAL A 99 10.76 -9.68 -9.32
C VAL A 99 11.19 -8.80 -10.48
N ARG A 100 11.14 -9.35 -11.69
CA ARG A 100 11.27 -8.61 -12.95
C ARG A 100 9.92 -8.03 -13.31
N ARG A 101 9.79 -6.73 -13.22
CA ARG A 101 8.53 -6.05 -13.51
C ARG A 101 8.33 -5.88 -15.03
N GLY A 102 7.10 -6.06 -15.47
CA GLY A 102 6.72 -5.91 -16.89
C GLY A 102 6.76 -7.22 -17.67
N GLU A 103 7.25 -8.30 -17.08
CA GLU A 103 7.33 -9.63 -17.65
C GLU A 103 6.57 -10.63 -16.76
N SER A 104 6.23 -11.78 -17.34
CA SER A 104 5.78 -12.92 -16.53
C SER A 104 7.02 -13.54 -15.86
N ASP A 105 7.23 -13.26 -14.58
CA ASP A 105 8.36 -13.77 -13.80
C ASP A 105 7.94 -15.03 -13.03
N GLU A 106 8.09 -16.20 -13.69
CA GLU A 106 7.69 -17.47 -13.10
C GLU A 106 8.52 -17.82 -11.85
N ALA A 107 9.79 -17.40 -11.77
CA ALA A 107 10.60 -17.60 -10.58
C ALA A 107 10.07 -16.82 -9.36
N ALA A 108 9.58 -15.61 -9.60
CA ALA A 108 8.91 -14.81 -8.56
C ALA A 108 7.57 -15.43 -8.15
N LEU A 109 6.77 -15.91 -9.10
CA LEU A 109 5.51 -16.60 -8.82
C LEU A 109 5.73 -17.89 -8.04
N GLU A 110 6.69 -18.72 -8.43
CA GLU A 110 7.00 -19.96 -7.69
C GLU A 110 7.51 -19.68 -6.28
N THR A 111 8.27 -18.60 -6.10
CA THR A 111 8.67 -18.18 -4.75
C THR A 111 7.49 -17.72 -3.92
N ALA A 112 6.53 -16.99 -4.52
CA ALA A 112 5.31 -16.59 -3.86
C ALA A 112 4.44 -17.78 -3.44
N ARG A 113 4.25 -18.78 -4.35
CA ARG A 113 3.55 -20.05 -4.05
C ARG A 113 4.20 -20.78 -2.88
N THR A 114 5.53 -20.96 -2.95
CA THR A 114 6.29 -21.62 -1.88
C THR A 114 6.10 -20.94 -0.54
N ILE A 115 6.11 -19.60 -0.50
CA ILE A 115 5.86 -18.82 0.71
C ILE A 115 4.47 -19.11 1.26
N LEU A 116 3.45 -19.11 0.40
CA LEU A 116 2.06 -19.37 0.82
C LEU A 116 1.90 -20.80 1.30
N ARG A 117 2.43 -21.82 0.59
CA ARG A 117 2.44 -23.24 1.02
C ARG A 117 3.12 -23.45 2.38
N GLN A 118 4.09 -22.60 2.72
CA GLN A 118 4.74 -22.60 4.04
C GLN A 118 3.92 -21.85 5.11
N GLY A 119 2.69 -21.46 4.82
CA GLY A 119 1.86 -20.67 5.73
C GLY A 119 2.33 -19.22 5.89
N GLY A 120 3.05 -18.66 4.91
CA GLY A 120 3.61 -17.32 4.97
C GLY A 120 2.58 -16.21 4.71
N LEU A 121 2.89 -14.99 5.19
CA LEU A 121 2.15 -13.77 4.87
C LEU A 121 2.84 -13.03 3.74
N LEU A 122 2.15 -12.83 2.61
CA LEU A 122 2.66 -12.22 1.40
C LEU A 122 1.99 -10.87 1.14
N ALA A 123 2.76 -9.81 0.91
CA ALA A 123 2.22 -8.56 0.38
C ALA A 123 2.36 -8.53 -1.14
N LEU A 124 1.25 -8.34 -1.83
CA LEU A 124 1.18 -8.12 -3.27
C LEU A 124 0.42 -6.83 -3.53
N PHE A 125 1.04 -5.93 -4.28
CA PHE A 125 0.41 -4.69 -4.70
C PHE A 125 -0.32 -4.92 -6.03
N PRO A 126 -1.65 -4.96 -6.05
CA PRO A 126 -2.40 -5.29 -7.27
C PRO A 126 -2.12 -4.34 -8.43
N GLU A 127 -1.85 -3.08 -8.16
CA GLU A 127 -1.49 -2.07 -9.19
C GLU A 127 -0.20 -2.43 -9.96
N GLY A 128 0.69 -3.26 -9.40
CA GLY A 128 1.95 -3.68 -10.01
C GLY A 128 2.96 -2.54 -10.20
N THR A 129 2.57 -1.30 -9.97
CA THR A 129 3.40 -0.10 -10.03
C THR A 129 2.98 0.90 -8.96
N ARG A 130 3.79 1.94 -8.75
CA ARG A 130 3.48 3.01 -7.79
C ARG A 130 2.65 4.10 -8.45
N ILE A 131 1.48 4.39 -7.91
CA ILE A 131 0.64 5.51 -8.31
C ILE A 131 0.98 6.69 -7.41
N ARG A 132 1.73 7.65 -7.96
CA ARG A 132 2.29 8.77 -7.19
C ARG A 132 1.30 9.89 -6.92
N ASP A 133 0.22 9.92 -7.69
CA ASP A 133 -0.86 10.87 -7.40
C ASP A 133 -1.52 10.49 -6.06
N PRO A 134 -1.62 11.45 -5.12
CA PRO A 134 -2.19 11.16 -3.80
C PRO A 134 -3.67 10.80 -3.84
N ASP A 135 -4.41 11.25 -4.85
CA ASP A 135 -5.86 11.15 -4.95
C ASP A 135 -6.34 9.98 -5.81
N GLU A 136 -5.46 9.40 -6.62
CA GLU A 136 -5.79 8.35 -7.59
C GLU A 136 -5.32 6.98 -7.13
N LEU A 137 -6.03 5.94 -7.52
CA LEU A 137 -5.63 4.53 -7.47
C LEU A 137 -5.44 4.03 -8.89
N GLY A 138 -4.54 3.06 -9.07
CA GLY A 138 -4.32 2.42 -10.35
C GLY A 138 -5.29 1.28 -10.60
N HIS A 139 -5.28 0.76 -11.83
CA HIS A 139 -6.03 -0.45 -12.18
C HIS A 139 -5.38 -1.68 -11.53
N PRO A 140 -6.14 -2.54 -10.85
CA PRO A 140 -5.60 -3.73 -10.24
C PRO A 140 -5.32 -4.82 -11.29
N LYS A 141 -4.28 -5.61 -11.07
CA LYS A 141 -3.90 -6.77 -11.87
C LYS A 141 -4.31 -8.04 -11.16
N ARG A 142 -4.68 -9.05 -11.92
CA ARG A 142 -5.17 -10.35 -11.44
C ARG A 142 -4.16 -11.22 -10.68
N GLY A 143 -2.88 -10.82 -10.58
CA GLY A 143 -1.82 -11.65 -9.99
C GLY A 143 -2.06 -12.09 -8.54
N ALA A 144 -2.65 -11.21 -7.72
CA ALA A 144 -3.01 -11.55 -6.34
C ALA A 144 -4.16 -12.57 -6.28
N GLY A 145 -5.18 -12.40 -7.11
CA GLY A 145 -6.31 -13.34 -7.23
C GLY A 145 -5.86 -14.71 -7.74
N ARG A 146 -4.98 -14.72 -8.74
CA ARG A 146 -4.42 -15.98 -9.25
C ARG A 146 -3.71 -16.78 -8.15
N LEU A 147 -2.80 -16.15 -7.41
CA LEU A 147 -2.06 -16.82 -6.33
C LEU A 147 -3.00 -17.25 -5.18
N ALA A 148 -4.00 -16.44 -4.86
CA ALA A 148 -5.00 -16.77 -3.86
C ALA A 148 -5.79 -18.04 -4.24
N LEU A 149 -6.26 -18.11 -5.47
CA LEU A 149 -6.99 -19.28 -5.99
C LEU A 149 -6.11 -20.53 -6.09
N GLU A 150 -4.86 -20.36 -6.60
CA GLU A 150 -3.92 -21.48 -6.73
C GLU A 150 -3.55 -22.10 -5.37
N GLU A 151 -3.44 -21.29 -4.31
CA GLU A 151 -2.96 -21.74 -3.01
C GLU A 151 -4.05 -21.75 -1.91
N GLY A 152 -5.30 -21.45 -2.25
CA GLY A 152 -6.42 -21.40 -1.29
C GLY A 152 -6.18 -20.36 -0.17
N ALA A 153 -5.47 -19.27 -0.46
CA ALA A 153 -5.07 -18.30 0.54
C ALA A 153 -6.05 -17.11 0.58
N PRO A 154 -6.57 -16.71 1.75
CA PRO A 154 -7.38 -15.52 1.88
C PRO A 154 -6.61 -14.26 1.50
N ILE A 155 -7.33 -13.27 0.98
CA ILE A 155 -6.77 -11.95 0.68
C ILE A 155 -7.30 -10.94 1.70
N VAL A 156 -6.37 -10.22 2.33
CA VAL A 156 -6.67 -9.09 3.21
C VAL A 156 -6.50 -7.79 2.40
N PRO A 157 -7.60 -7.15 1.99
CA PRO A 157 -7.52 -5.84 1.36
C PRO A 157 -6.92 -4.83 2.33
N ALA A 158 -6.07 -3.94 1.84
CA ALA A 158 -5.50 -2.90 2.68
C ALA A 158 -5.39 -1.57 1.94
N ALA A 159 -5.48 -0.47 2.66
CA ALA A 159 -5.26 0.85 2.10
C ALA A 159 -4.15 1.59 2.84
N ILE A 160 -3.31 2.29 2.08
CA ILE A 160 -2.28 3.17 2.62
C ILE A 160 -2.40 4.56 2.02
N THR A 161 -2.32 5.59 2.87
CA THR A 161 -2.33 7.00 2.47
C THR A 161 -1.23 7.78 3.17
N GLY A 162 -0.78 8.88 2.58
CA GLY A 162 0.24 9.75 3.14
C GLY A 162 1.68 9.27 2.94
N SER A 163 1.89 8.12 2.30
CA SER A 163 3.22 7.59 1.98
C SER A 163 3.82 8.16 0.69
N GLU A 164 3.00 8.79 -0.15
CA GLU A 164 3.46 9.54 -1.31
C GLU A 164 4.31 10.76 -0.90
N LYS A 165 5.35 11.08 -1.64
CA LYS A 165 6.19 12.27 -1.41
C LYS A 165 6.74 12.37 0.03
N LEU A 166 7.22 11.24 0.58
CA LEU A 166 7.80 11.17 1.93
C LEU A 166 9.10 11.96 2.07
N PHE A 167 9.78 12.27 0.98
CA PHE A 167 11.08 12.93 1.00
C PHE A 167 11.03 14.32 0.39
N LEU A 168 11.84 15.22 0.95
CA LEU A 168 12.25 16.51 0.37
C LEU A 168 13.76 16.42 0.13
N GLY A 169 14.16 16.12 -1.10
CA GLY A 169 15.54 15.74 -1.37
C GLY A 169 15.92 14.48 -0.56
N PRO A 170 17.03 14.47 0.17
CA PRO A 170 17.45 13.33 0.98
C PRO A 170 16.71 13.22 2.33
N PHE A 171 15.98 14.25 2.75
CA PHE A 171 15.38 14.33 4.08
C PHE A 171 13.94 13.83 4.08
N PRO A 172 13.58 12.90 5.01
CA PRO A 172 12.19 12.49 5.17
C PRO A 172 11.35 13.64 5.74
N LYS A 173 10.12 13.77 5.25
CA LYS A 173 9.16 14.76 5.74
C LYS A 173 8.28 14.16 6.83
N PRO A 174 8.07 14.83 7.97
CA PRO A 174 7.10 14.39 8.94
C PRO A 174 5.68 14.52 8.36
N ARG A 175 5.10 13.40 7.97
CA ARG A 175 3.74 13.32 7.41
C ARG A 175 2.90 12.34 8.23
N ARG A 176 1.60 12.44 8.09
CA ARG A 176 0.71 11.43 8.64
C ARG A 176 0.55 10.30 7.63
N VAL A 177 1.01 9.10 7.98
CA VAL A 177 0.78 7.88 7.21
C VAL A 177 -0.34 7.09 7.89
N GLN A 178 -1.32 6.65 7.10
CA GLN A 178 -2.43 5.86 7.60
C GLN A 178 -2.49 4.54 6.86
N VAL A 179 -2.72 3.45 7.59
CA VAL A 179 -2.88 2.11 7.06
C VAL A 179 -4.16 1.52 7.62
N ALA A 180 -4.99 0.97 6.76
CA ALA A 180 -6.20 0.25 7.15
C ALA A 180 -6.21 -1.13 6.50
N PHE A 181 -6.66 -2.13 7.26
CA PHE A 181 -6.88 -3.49 6.76
C PHE A 181 -8.36 -3.80 6.87
N SER A 182 -8.97 -4.29 5.78
CA SER A 182 -10.32 -4.82 5.76
C SER A 182 -10.33 -6.27 6.24
N MET A 183 -11.52 -6.84 6.42
CA MET A 183 -11.68 -8.26 6.73
C MET A 183 -11.06 -9.13 5.62
N PRO A 184 -10.51 -10.30 5.97
CA PRO A 184 -10.04 -11.25 4.97
C PRO A 184 -11.18 -11.68 4.05
N ILE A 185 -10.87 -11.79 2.77
CA ILE A 185 -11.77 -12.31 1.74
C ILE A 185 -11.30 -13.72 1.42
N GLU A 186 -12.14 -14.69 1.75
CA GLU A 186 -11.94 -16.08 1.32
C GLU A 186 -12.26 -16.19 -0.17
N VAL A 187 -11.36 -16.82 -0.93
CA VAL A 187 -11.56 -16.93 -2.39
C VAL A 187 -12.54 -18.03 -2.79
N GLY A 188 -12.97 -18.83 -1.81
CA GLY A 188 -14.01 -19.83 -1.98
C GLY A 188 -13.70 -20.89 -3.05
N GLU A 189 -14.75 -21.33 -3.74
CA GLU A 189 -14.68 -22.34 -4.79
C GLU A 189 -14.57 -21.74 -6.22
N LEU A 190 -14.12 -20.49 -6.34
CA LEU A 190 -13.93 -19.88 -7.64
C LEU A 190 -12.88 -20.66 -8.44
N ALA A 191 -13.14 -20.83 -9.72
CA ALA A 191 -12.25 -21.57 -10.59
C ALA A 191 -10.88 -20.87 -10.75
N VAL A 192 -9.81 -21.66 -10.77
CA VAL A 192 -8.44 -21.19 -11.02
C VAL A 192 -8.28 -20.88 -12.51
N THR A 193 -8.94 -19.82 -12.95
CA THR A 193 -8.92 -19.31 -14.33
C THR A 193 -8.50 -17.84 -14.34
N PRO A 194 -8.09 -17.31 -15.50
CA PRO A 194 -7.82 -15.88 -15.63
C PRO A 194 -9.01 -15.00 -15.26
N GLU A 195 -10.23 -15.43 -15.57
CA GLU A 195 -11.49 -14.75 -15.29
C GLU A 195 -11.80 -14.79 -13.77
N GLY A 196 -11.69 -15.97 -13.13
CA GLY A 196 -11.84 -16.10 -11.69
C GLY A 196 -10.83 -15.27 -10.92
N ALA A 197 -9.56 -15.24 -11.39
CA ALA A 197 -8.53 -14.41 -10.78
C ALA A 197 -8.82 -12.89 -10.93
N ALA A 198 -9.41 -12.47 -12.05
CA ALA A 198 -9.86 -11.11 -12.25
C ALA A 198 -11.05 -10.77 -11.34
N GLU A 199 -12.05 -11.66 -11.27
CA GLU A 199 -13.22 -11.51 -10.41
C GLU A 199 -12.81 -11.32 -8.94
N VAL A 200 -11.91 -12.16 -8.42
CA VAL A 200 -11.40 -12.02 -7.04
C VAL A 200 -10.82 -10.62 -6.82
N VAL A 201 -10.00 -10.13 -7.73
CA VAL A 201 -9.32 -8.84 -7.51
C VAL A 201 -10.24 -7.67 -7.80
N GLU A 202 -10.94 -7.66 -8.92
CA GLU A 202 -11.69 -6.49 -9.41
C GLU A 202 -13.05 -6.35 -8.74
N ALA A 203 -13.75 -7.47 -8.48
CA ALA A 203 -15.08 -7.45 -7.90
C ALA A 203 -15.10 -7.61 -6.36
N MET A 204 -14.11 -8.29 -5.77
CA MET A 204 -14.12 -8.55 -4.33
C MET A 204 -13.09 -7.71 -3.57
N VAL A 205 -11.82 -7.70 -4.00
CA VAL A 205 -10.72 -7.09 -3.23
C VAL A 205 -10.60 -5.59 -3.47
N TRP A 206 -10.63 -5.18 -4.72
CA TRP A 206 -10.34 -3.78 -5.07
C TRP A 206 -11.39 -2.77 -4.57
N PRO A 207 -12.69 -3.07 -4.59
CA PRO A 207 -13.71 -2.20 -3.98
C PRO A 207 -13.46 -1.92 -2.50
N GLU A 208 -12.99 -2.92 -1.75
CA GLU A 208 -12.61 -2.77 -0.34
C GLU A 208 -11.40 -1.85 -0.16
N VAL A 209 -10.37 -2.04 -1.00
CA VAL A 209 -9.18 -1.15 -1.02
C VAL A 209 -9.58 0.28 -1.32
N GLU A 210 -10.42 0.50 -2.33
CA GLU A 210 -10.94 1.84 -2.68
C GLU A 210 -11.80 2.44 -1.56
N GLY A 211 -12.66 1.64 -0.95
CA GLY A 211 -13.52 2.07 0.17
C GLY A 211 -12.67 2.58 1.34
N GLU A 212 -11.70 1.77 1.79
CA GLU A 212 -10.77 2.14 2.84
C GLU A 212 -9.90 3.34 2.47
N PHE A 213 -9.40 3.38 1.24
CA PHE A 213 -8.61 4.52 0.75
C PHE A 213 -9.41 5.82 0.81
N ARG A 214 -10.65 5.84 0.31
CA ARG A 214 -11.55 7.00 0.40
C ARG A 214 -11.85 7.35 1.85
N ARG A 215 -12.11 6.37 2.73
CA ARG A 215 -12.36 6.57 4.16
C ARG A 215 -11.18 7.23 4.87
N LEU A 216 -9.96 6.77 4.60
CA LEU A 216 -8.74 7.35 5.19
C LEU A 216 -8.52 8.80 4.73
N ARG A 217 -8.90 9.14 3.51
CA ARG A 217 -8.77 10.49 2.97
C ARG A 217 -9.90 11.42 3.39
N ALA A 218 -11.11 10.90 3.56
CA ALA A 218 -12.29 11.68 3.93
C ALA A 218 -12.30 12.15 5.39
N ARG A 219 -11.39 11.69 6.25
CA ARG A 219 -11.38 12.11 7.66
C ARG A 219 -11.08 13.61 7.75
N PRO A 220 -12.07 14.43 8.11
CA PRO A 220 -11.81 15.80 8.51
C PRO A 220 -10.81 15.75 9.67
N THR A 221 -9.82 16.61 9.68
CA THR A 221 -9.05 16.85 10.89
C THR A 221 -10.06 17.15 12.00
N VAL A 222 -9.97 16.43 13.12
CA VAL A 222 -10.88 16.59 14.28
C VAL A 222 -11.03 18.08 14.67
N ILE A 223 -9.99 18.89 14.40
CA ILE A 223 -9.98 20.33 14.57
C ILE A 223 -11.04 21.04 13.69
N ALA A 224 -11.24 20.65 12.43
CA ALA A 224 -12.22 21.27 11.57
C ALA A 224 -13.67 20.93 11.99
N ALA A 225 -13.89 19.69 12.45
CA ALA A 225 -15.19 19.25 12.97
C ALA A 225 -15.50 19.94 14.32
N SER A 226 -14.51 20.09 15.20
CA SER A 226 -14.67 20.78 16.49
C SER A 226 -14.91 22.28 16.32
N LEU A 227 -14.24 22.93 15.37
CA LEU A 227 -14.46 24.34 15.06
C LEU A 227 -15.82 24.59 14.39
N ALA A 228 -16.29 23.66 13.55
CA ALA A 228 -17.62 23.71 12.98
C ALA A 228 -18.73 23.51 14.04
N ALA A 229 -18.52 22.59 14.99
CA ALA A 229 -19.44 22.30 16.08
C ALA A 229 -19.51 23.45 17.11
N LEU A 230 -18.44 24.23 17.27
CA LEU A 230 -18.38 25.39 18.16
C LEU A 230 -18.83 26.69 17.49
N GLY A 231 -19.28 26.67 16.24
CA GLY A 231 -19.75 27.86 15.52
C GLY A 231 -18.65 28.90 15.20
N ILE A 232 -17.38 28.60 15.48
CA ILE A 232 -16.25 29.52 15.31
C ILE A 232 -15.77 29.58 13.84
N GLY A 233 -16.21 28.62 13.01
CA GLY A 233 -15.81 28.52 11.58
C GLY A 233 -16.49 29.55 10.66
N GLY A 234 -17.59 30.18 11.07
CA GLY A 234 -18.37 31.09 10.21
C GLY A 234 -17.66 32.39 9.86
N GLY A 235 -16.81 32.89 10.75
CA GLY A 235 -16.15 34.18 10.57
C GLY A 235 -14.95 34.19 9.61
N VAL A 236 -14.23 33.06 9.47
CA VAL A 236 -13.04 32.97 8.63
C VAL A 236 -13.41 32.73 7.17
N LEU A 237 -14.45 31.93 6.91
CA LEU A 237 -14.94 31.67 5.55
C LEU A 237 -15.66 32.89 4.94
N ALA A 238 -16.32 33.73 5.75
CA ALA A 238 -16.95 34.97 5.28
C ALA A 238 -15.90 35.99 4.81
N ARG A 239 -14.72 36.02 5.42
CA ARG A 239 -13.66 36.97 5.06
C ARG A 239 -12.91 36.58 3.77
N GLN A 240 -12.92 35.31 3.37
CA GLN A 240 -12.35 34.88 2.10
C GLN A 240 -13.30 35.04 0.90
N ARG A 241 -14.62 35.16 1.12
CA ARG A 241 -15.60 35.45 0.05
C ARG A 241 -15.83 36.93 -0.21
N GLY A 242 -15.25 37.84 0.58
CA GLY A 242 -15.43 39.28 0.51
C GLY A 242 -14.56 40.03 -0.49
N VAL A 243 -13.74 39.36 -1.29
CA VAL A 243 -12.88 40.03 -2.27
C VAL A 243 -13.07 39.37 -3.63
N THR A 244 -13.96 39.86 -4.41
CA THR A 244 -13.87 40.19 -5.85
C THR A 244 -15.26 40.21 -6.51
N LEU A 245 -16.05 41.19 -6.19
CA LEU A 245 -17.01 41.72 -7.17
C LEU A 245 -16.40 42.98 -7.78
N ARG A 246 -15.39 42.82 -8.62
CA ARG A 246 -14.90 43.90 -9.47
C ARG A 246 -15.74 43.93 -10.74
N ARG A 247 -16.65 44.93 -10.80
CA ARG A 247 -17.46 45.34 -11.93
C ARG A 247 -16.66 45.22 -13.26
N LYS A 248 -17.11 44.40 -14.18
CA LYS A 248 -16.72 44.49 -15.59
C LYS A 248 -17.20 45.77 -16.17
N LYS A 249 -16.28 46.71 -16.42
CA LYS A 249 -16.51 47.87 -17.28
C LYS A 249 -16.71 47.38 -18.71
N LYS A 250 -17.85 47.73 -19.29
CA LYS A 250 -18.13 47.54 -20.72
C LYS A 250 -17.11 48.35 -21.52
N SER A 251 -16.26 47.72 -22.28
CA SER A 251 -15.48 48.33 -23.33
C SER A 251 -16.31 48.36 -24.61
N LYS A 252 -16.57 49.55 -25.08
CA LYS A 252 -17.20 49.83 -26.39
C LYS A 252 -16.29 49.36 -27.51
N LEU A 253 -16.86 48.67 -28.46
CA LEU A 253 -16.26 48.43 -29.79
C LEU A 253 -16.14 49.77 -30.55
N PRO A 254 -15.07 49.94 -31.31
CA PRO A 254 -15.11 50.78 -32.54
C PRO A 254 -14.99 49.87 -33.77
N TRP A 255 -16.02 49.95 -34.56
CA TRP A 255 -15.98 49.48 -35.95
C TRP A 255 -15.79 50.69 -36.89
N LYS A 256 -15.12 50.49 -38.04
CA LYS A 256 -14.88 51.30 -39.25
C LYS A 256 -13.39 51.59 -39.39
N ARG A 257 -12.78 51.19 -40.47
CA ARG A 257 -13.01 51.08 -41.92
C ARG A 257 -12.07 50.01 -42.49
#